data_d5f8dd75dd1fefe50a637e71279ef3a5
#
_entry.id   d5f8dd75dd1fefe50a637e71279ef3a5
#
_cell.length_a   1.000
_cell.length_b   1.000
_cell.length_c   1.000
_cell.angle_alpha   90.00
_cell.angle_beta   90.00
_cell.angle_gamma   90.00
#
_symmetry.space_group_name_H-M   'P 1'
#
loop_
_entity.id
_entity.type
_entity.pdbx_description
1 polymer ?
#
loop_
_entity_poly.entity_id
_entity_poly.type
_entity_poly.pdbx_seq_one_letter_code
_entity_poly.pdbx_strand_id
1 'polypeptide(L)'
;VGKVKTLLMDNEQEVADGWRKQQEILLGYLQNGSYHRLRMWLKERNHSESAQILVKNLINPLRQRLLSPQPTLLALRGILDGILINHIARTLSSTAKYPGSHALIIGWNVNDITRLWLEGWIASEQGWRVDILAHSLNQLRPELFPESTLMVWCGEAPCSAQVNQMRLWEQQGQIIWLNHATATSPGGGA
;
A
#
# COMPACT_ATOMS: atom_id res chain seq x y z
N VAL A 1 29.83 -13.33 -20.52
CA VAL A 1 28.62 -12.45 -20.40
C VAL A 1 27.35 -13.26 -20.27
N GLY A 2 27.16 -14.39 -20.99
CA GLY A 2 25.96 -15.22 -20.92
C GLY A 2 25.72 -15.93 -19.58
N LYS A 3 26.76 -16.44 -18.91
CA LYS A 3 26.66 -17.17 -17.65
C LYS A 3 26.22 -16.29 -16.46
N VAL A 4 26.68 -15.04 -16.40
CA VAL A 4 26.30 -14.10 -15.33
C VAL A 4 24.83 -13.71 -15.47
N LYS A 5 24.35 -13.52 -16.69
CA LYS A 5 22.95 -13.19 -16.96
C LYS A 5 22.02 -14.34 -16.60
N THR A 6 22.40 -15.57 -16.86
CA THR A 6 21.63 -16.78 -16.49
C THR A 6 21.58 -16.96 -14.98
N LEU A 7 22.69 -16.77 -14.24
CA LEU A 7 22.73 -16.85 -12.78
C LEU A 7 21.88 -15.76 -12.10
N LEU A 8 21.85 -14.55 -12.65
CA LEU A 8 20.99 -13.47 -12.14
C LEU A 8 19.50 -13.79 -12.34
N MET A 9 19.14 -14.33 -13.52
CA MET A 9 17.76 -14.74 -13.81
C MET A 9 17.31 -15.91 -12.92
N ASP A 10 18.17 -16.88 -12.66
CA ASP A 10 17.88 -18.01 -11.77
C ASP A 10 17.67 -17.53 -10.32
N ASN A 11 18.47 -16.58 -9.86
CA ASN A 11 18.34 -15.99 -8.53
C ASN A 11 17.05 -15.16 -8.39
N GLU A 12 16.69 -14.37 -9.39
CA GLU A 12 15.43 -13.64 -9.42
C GLU A 12 14.22 -14.58 -9.39
N GLN A 13 14.30 -15.71 -10.10
CA GLN A 13 13.25 -16.73 -10.10
C GLN A 13 13.13 -17.42 -8.73
N GLU A 14 14.23 -17.73 -8.07
CA GLU A 14 14.23 -18.28 -6.71
C GLU A 14 13.58 -17.34 -5.69
N VAL A 15 13.89 -16.05 -5.77
CA VAL A 15 13.30 -15.03 -4.91
C VAL A 15 11.79 -14.92 -5.16
N ALA A 16 11.36 -14.89 -6.43
CA ALA A 16 9.94 -14.85 -6.80
C ALA A 16 9.18 -16.09 -6.31
N ASP A 17 9.77 -17.27 -6.42
CA ASP A 17 9.18 -18.52 -5.92
C ASP A 17 9.08 -18.54 -4.39
N GLY A 18 10.05 -17.96 -3.69
CA GLY A 18 10.01 -17.78 -2.24
C GLY A 18 8.82 -16.92 -1.78
N TRP A 19 8.56 -15.81 -2.44
CA TRP A 19 7.41 -14.95 -2.16
C TRP A 19 6.09 -15.62 -2.49
N ARG A 20 6.03 -16.39 -3.57
CA ARG A 20 4.84 -17.18 -3.92
C ARG A 20 4.50 -18.21 -2.85
N LYS A 21 5.51 -18.91 -2.29
CA LYS A 21 5.32 -19.82 -1.17
C LYS A 21 4.77 -19.11 0.07
N GLN A 22 5.26 -17.91 0.38
CA GLN A 22 4.74 -17.12 1.49
C GLN A 22 3.28 -16.72 1.26
N GLN A 23 2.92 -16.34 0.04
CA GLN A 23 1.52 -16.05 -0.32
C GLN A 23 0.61 -17.26 -0.06
N GLU A 24 1.06 -18.46 -0.44
CA GLU A 24 0.29 -19.70 -0.21
C GLU A 24 0.11 -20.02 1.28
N ILE A 25 1.15 -19.76 2.10
CA ILE A 25 1.06 -19.92 3.56
C ILE A 25 -0.01 -18.99 4.14
N LEU A 26 0.02 -17.71 3.76
CA LEU A 26 -0.95 -16.73 4.27
C LEU A 26 -2.37 -17.03 3.77
N LEU A 27 -2.51 -17.42 2.52
CA LEU A 27 -3.81 -17.83 1.98
C LEU A 27 -4.36 -19.05 2.76
N GLY A 28 -3.52 -20.02 3.08
CA GLY A 28 -3.87 -21.17 3.91
C GLY A 28 -4.36 -20.74 5.30
N TYR A 29 -3.71 -19.78 5.95
CA TYR A 29 -4.18 -19.27 7.24
C TYR A 29 -5.56 -18.61 7.14
N LEU A 30 -5.81 -17.84 6.09
CA LEU A 30 -7.11 -17.24 5.85
C LEU A 30 -8.21 -18.30 5.62
N GLN A 31 -7.94 -19.27 4.76
CA GLN A 31 -8.89 -20.33 4.43
C GLN A 31 -9.23 -21.25 5.62
N ASN A 32 -8.26 -21.49 6.50
CA ASN A 32 -8.41 -22.34 7.66
C ASN A 32 -8.88 -21.59 8.92
N GLY A 33 -9.12 -20.30 8.84
CA GLY A 33 -9.49 -19.49 10.00
C GLY A 33 -8.38 -19.30 11.03
N SER A 34 -7.13 -19.53 10.64
CA SER A 34 -5.95 -19.40 11.52
C SER A 34 -5.46 -17.96 11.61
N TYR A 35 -6.35 -17.03 11.96
CA TYR A 35 -6.09 -15.59 11.93
C TYR A 35 -5.03 -15.17 12.95
N HIS A 36 -4.96 -15.84 14.08
CA HIS A 36 -3.90 -15.59 15.06
C HIS A 36 -2.52 -15.88 14.49
N ARG A 37 -2.36 -16.98 13.75
CA ARG A 37 -1.10 -17.32 13.08
C ARG A 37 -0.73 -16.29 12.02
N LEU A 38 -1.71 -15.79 11.29
CA LEU A 38 -1.50 -14.70 10.32
C LEU A 38 -0.99 -13.43 11.01
N ARG A 39 -1.59 -13.03 12.13
CA ARG A 39 -1.14 -11.87 12.91
C ARG A 39 0.28 -12.04 13.44
N MET A 40 0.61 -13.19 13.96
CA MET A 40 1.95 -13.49 14.46
C MET A 40 2.97 -13.50 13.34
N TRP A 41 2.65 -14.14 12.22
CA TRP A 41 3.50 -14.17 11.03
C TRP A 41 3.83 -12.76 10.54
N LEU A 42 2.82 -11.90 10.42
CA LEU A 42 2.97 -10.52 9.97
C LEU A 42 3.88 -9.72 10.91
N LYS A 43 3.68 -9.86 12.23
CA LYS A 43 4.50 -9.21 13.25
C LYS A 43 5.96 -9.63 13.15
N GLU A 44 6.21 -10.93 13.10
CA GLU A 44 7.56 -11.48 12.99
C GLU A 44 8.25 -11.06 11.70
N ARG A 45 7.54 -11.14 10.57
CA ARG A 45 8.11 -10.81 9.28
C ARG A 45 8.44 -9.32 9.16
N ASN A 46 7.65 -8.46 9.75
CA ASN A 46 7.90 -7.01 9.74
C ASN A 46 9.15 -6.62 10.54
N HIS A 47 9.65 -7.45 11.44
CA HIS A 47 10.95 -7.23 12.08
C HIS A 47 12.14 -7.44 11.13
N SER A 48 12.01 -8.33 10.16
CA SER A 48 13.08 -8.69 9.23
C SER A 48 12.96 -8.05 7.85
N GLU A 49 11.75 -7.67 7.45
CA GLU A 49 11.48 -7.10 6.13
C GLU A 49 10.76 -5.75 6.26
N SER A 50 11.09 -4.82 5.36
CA SER A 50 10.43 -3.53 5.31
C SER A 50 8.98 -3.65 4.83
N ALA A 51 8.15 -2.69 5.24
CA ALA A 51 6.78 -2.56 4.74
C ALA A 51 6.73 -2.48 3.22
N GLN A 52 7.63 -1.73 2.60
CA GLN A 52 7.69 -1.59 1.14
C GLN A 52 7.90 -2.93 0.44
N ILE A 53 8.81 -3.76 0.93
CA ILE A 53 9.08 -5.10 0.38
C ILE A 53 7.88 -6.02 0.59
N LEU A 54 7.31 -6.05 1.80
CA LEU A 54 6.14 -6.86 2.12
C LEU A 54 4.92 -6.47 1.29
N VAL A 55 4.66 -5.19 1.14
CA VAL A 55 3.53 -4.69 0.35
C VAL A 55 3.69 -5.07 -1.13
N LYS A 56 4.87 -4.86 -1.70
CA LYS A 56 5.13 -5.13 -3.11
C LYS A 56 5.07 -6.62 -3.46
N ASN A 57 5.74 -7.47 -2.66
CA ASN A 57 6.00 -8.85 -3.04
C ASN A 57 5.00 -9.85 -2.46
N LEU A 58 4.30 -9.49 -1.39
CA LEU A 58 3.41 -10.38 -0.67
C LEU A 58 1.98 -9.85 -0.60
N ILE A 59 1.78 -8.67 -0.05
CA ILE A 59 0.45 -8.18 0.32
C ILE A 59 -0.35 -7.80 -0.93
N ASN A 60 0.21 -7.01 -1.82
CA ASN A 60 -0.47 -6.63 -3.06
C ASN A 60 -0.80 -7.84 -3.94
N PRO A 61 0.12 -8.77 -4.20
CA PRO A 61 -0.21 -9.97 -4.95
C PRO A 61 -1.29 -10.82 -4.29
N LEU A 62 -1.25 -10.99 -2.97
CA LEU A 62 -2.26 -11.76 -2.24
C LEU A 62 -3.65 -11.07 -2.29
N ARG A 63 -3.70 -9.76 -2.06
CA ARG A 63 -4.93 -8.99 -2.18
C ARG A 63 -5.52 -9.02 -3.59
N GLN A 64 -4.67 -9.02 -4.60
CA GLN A 64 -5.09 -9.14 -6.00
C GLN A 64 -5.71 -10.52 -6.28
N ARG A 65 -5.15 -11.60 -5.74
CA ARG A 65 -5.73 -12.94 -5.85
C ARG A 65 -7.11 -13.06 -5.17
N LEU A 66 -7.35 -12.27 -4.13
CA LEU A 66 -8.62 -12.22 -3.40
C LEU A 66 -9.60 -11.19 -3.99
N LEU A 67 -9.21 -10.46 -5.03
CA LEU A 67 -10.06 -9.52 -5.74
C LEU A 67 -11.01 -10.28 -6.66
N SER A 68 -12.19 -10.59 -6.16
CA SER A 68 -13.18 -11.41 -6.87
C SER A 68 -14.59 -11.02 -6.42
N PRO A 69 -15.59 -11.12 -7.32
CA PRO A 69 -16.99 -10.97 -6.93
C PRO A 69 -17.52 -12.18 -6.12
N GLN A 70 -16.76 -13.26 -5.99
CA GLN A 70 -17.15 -14.42 -5.20
C GLN A 70 -17.22 -14.07 -3.71
N PRO A 71 -18.34 -14.31 -3.02
CA PRO A 71 -18.51 -13.90 -1.62
C PRO A 71 -17.44 -14.43 -0.67
N THR A 72 -16.98 -15.67 -0.87
CA THR A 72 -15.94 -16.28 -0.05
C THR A 72 -14.60 -15.54 -0.16
N LEU A 73 -14.16 -15.26 -1.38
CA LEU A 73 -12.89 -14.55 -1.61
C LEU A 73 -12.97 -13.10 -1.12
N LEU A 74 -14.10 -12.44 -1.35
CA LEU A 74 -14.33 -11.09 -0.84
C LEU A 74 -14.29 -11.04 0.69
N ALA A 75 -14.86 -12.03 1.37
CA ALA A 75 -14.80 -12.15 2.83
C ALA A 75 -13.36 -12.37 3.32
N LEU A 76 -12.59 -13.24 2.67
CA LEU A 76 -11.18 -13.47 3.02
C LEU A 76 -10.33 -12.20 2.82
N ARG A 77 -10.58 -11.45 1.77
CA ARG A 77 -9.94 -10.15 1.56
C ARG A 77 -10.27 -9.16 2.68
N GLY A 78 -11.54 -9.10 3.09
CA GLY A 78 -11.97 -8.26 4.20
C GLY A 78 -11.27 -8.60 5.51
N ILE A 79 -11.12 -9.89 5.80
CA ILE A 79 -10.38 -10.36 6.99
C ILE A 79 -8.90 -9.99 6.91
N LEU A 80 -8.26 -10.23 5.78
CA LEU A 80 -6.86 -9.85 5.55
C LEU A 80 -6.68 -8.34 5.75
N ASP A 81 -7.52 -7.53 5.12
CA ASP A 81 -7.46 -6.07 5.22
C ASP A 81 -7.65 -5.58 6.66
N GLY A 82 -8.57 -6.18 7.41
CA GLY A 82 -8.78 -5.88 8.82
C GLY A 82 -7.55 -6.18 9.69
N ILE A 83 -6.89 -7.30 9.45
CA ILE A 83 -5.64 -7.68 10.13
C ILE A 83 -4.52 -6.71 9.79
N LEU A 84 -4.37 -6.36 8.51
CA LEU A 84 -3.36 -5.40 8.05
C LEU A 84 -3.57 -4.02 8.68
N ILE A 85 -4.77 -3.49 8.63
CA ILE A 85 -5.11 -2.18 9.20
C ILE A 85 -4.82 -2.15 10.70
N ASN A 86 -5.17 -3.21 11.42
CA ASN A 86 -4.90 -3.31 12.86
C ASN A 86 -3.40 -3.32 13.17
N HIS A 87 -2.61 -4.08 12.41
CA HIS A 87 -1.14 -4.11 12.54
C HIS A 87 -0.55 -2.72 12.25
N ILE A 88 -0.96 -2.10 11.18
CA ILE A 88 -0.47 -0.77 10.75
C ILE A 88 -0.85 0.28 11.79
N ALA A 89 -2.08 0.30 12.28
CA ALA A 89 -2.52 1.25 13.30
C ALA A 89 -1.67 1.18 14.57
N ARG A 90 -1.32 -0.01 15.02
CA ARG A 90 -0.40 -0.20 16.16
C ARG A 90 1.00 0.34 15.86
N THR A 91 1.52 0.09 14.68
CA THR A 91 2.81 0.59 14.23
C THR A 91 2.82 2.12 14.20
N LEU A 92 1.81 2.75 13.62
CA LEU A 92 1.68 4.20 13.57
C LEU A 92 1.60 4.82 14.96
N SER A 93 0.85 4.21 15.87
CA SER A 93 0.74 4.66 17.26
C SER A 93 2.07 4.57 18.01
N SER A 94 2.86 3.54 17.76
CA SER A 94 4.17 3.36 18.39
C SER A 94 5.19 4.37 17.90
N THR A 95 5.14 4.76 16.64
CA THR A 95 6.06 5.70 16.00
C THR A 95 5.67 7.17 16.23
N ALA A 96 4.44 7.46 16.61
CA ALA A 96 3.93 8.81 16.86
C ALA A 96 4.71 9.57 17.97
N LYS A 97 5.41 8.85 18.84
CA LYS A 97 6.24 9.42 19.93
C LYS A 97 7.57 9.97 19.44
N TYR A 98 8.05 9.53 18.29
CA TYR A 98 9.36 9.92 17.77
C TYR A 98 9.26 11.24 17.00
N PRO A 99 10.34 12.07 17.04
CA PRO A 99 10.36 13.27 16.25
C PRO A 99 10.36 12.93 14.75
N GLY A 100 9.62 13.69 13.98
CA GLY A 100 9.54 13.52 12.54
C GLY A 100 8.53 14.50 11.94
N SER A 101 8.64 14.74 10.65
CA SER A 101 7.67 15.54 9.93
C SER A 101 6.33 14.82 9.85
N HIS A 102 5.25 15.59 9.95
CA HIS A 102 3.91 15.05 9.87
C HIS A 102 3.48 14.83 8.41
N ALA A 103 3.00 13.64 8.11
CA ALA A 103 2.38 13.30 6.84
C ALA A 103 0.91 12.94 7.05
N LEU A 104 0.06 13.48 6.20
CA LEU A 104 -1.35 13.13 6.13
C LEU A 104 -1.61 12.37 4.84
N ILE A 105 -2.01 11.11 4.96
CA ILE A 105 -2.35 10.26 3.83
C ILE A 105 -3.80 10.51 3.44
N ILE A 106 -4.03 10.88 2.20
CA ILE A 106 -5.35 11.26 1.69
C ILE A 106 -5.66 10.45 0.43
N GLY A 107 -6.86 9.88 0.39
CA GLY A 107 -7.43 9.33 -0.84
C GLY A 107 -8.30 10.37 -1.55
N TRP A 108 -8.09 10.57 -2.82
CA TRP A 108 -8.96 11.37 -3.68
C TRP A 108 -9.72 10.45 -4.64
N ASN A 109 -11.03 10.31 -4.42
CA ASN A 109 -11.89 9.36 -5.14
C ASN A 109 -11.39 7.92 -5.08
N VAL A 110 -10.99 7.46 -3.89
CA VAL A 110 -10.47 6.11 -3.65
C VAL A 110 -11.55 5.23 -3.03
N ASN A 111 -11.77 4.05 -3.58
CA ASN A 111 -12.67 3.05 -3.02
C ASN A 111 -11.95 2.07 -2.09
N ASP A 112 -10.70 1.75 -2.39
CA ASP A 112 -9.87 0.84 -1.60
C ASP A 112 -9.10 1.59 -0.51
N ILE A 113 -9.73 1.79 0.64
CA ILE A 113 -9.15 2.49 1.77
C ILE A 113 -7.94 1.75 2.35
N THR A 114 -7.89 0.43 2.26
CA THR A 114 -6.74 -0.34 2.74
C THR A 114 -5.44 0.08 2.06
N ARG A 115 -5.51 0.50 0.80
CA ARG A 115 -4.35 1.04 0.08
C ARG A 115 -3.72 2.24 0.79
N LEU A 116 -4.52 3.10 1.37
CA LEU A 116 -4.02 4.26 2.12
C LEU A 116 -3.28 3.84 3.39
N TRP A 117 -3.76 2.82 4.06
CA TRP A 117 -3.08 2.24 5.23
C TRP A 117 -1.73 1.63 4.86
N LEU A 118 -1.65 0.92 3.74
CA LEU A 118 -0.39 0.36 3.24
C LEU A 118 0.63 1.46 2.92
N GLU A 119 0.21 2.54 2.29
CA GLU A 119 1.07 3.69 2.01
C GLU A 119 1.51 4.41 3.30
N GLY A 120 0.61 4.55 4.26
CA GLY A 120 0.93 5.09 5.58
C GLY A 120 1.97 4.26 6.33
N TRP A 121 1.88 2.96 6.24
CA TRP A 121 2.85 2.03 6.83
C TRP A 121 4.24 2.22 6.22
N ILE A 122 4.33 2.26 4.90
CA ILE A 122 5.59 2.54 4.17
C ILE A 122 6.17 3.89 4.60
N ALA A 123 5.36 4.94 4.63
CA ALA A 123 5.80 6.28 5.03
C ALA A 123 6.32 6.31 6.48
N SER A 124 5.68 5.60 7.40
CA SER A 124 6.10 5.55 8.81
C SER A 124 7.49 4.94 8.98
N GLU A 125 7.83 3.93 8.19
CA GLU A 125 9.18 3.34 8.19
C GLU A 125 10.24 4.26 7.55
N GLN A 126 9.81 5.24 6.76
CA GLN A 126 10.67 6.29 6.19
C GLN A 126 10.88 7.49 7.15
N GLY A 127 10.36 7.42 8.35
CA GLY A 127 10.53 8.41 9.40
C GLY A 127 9.43 9.45 9.51
N TRP A 128 8.34 9.32 8.76
CA TRP A 128 7.18 10.19 8.88
C TRP A 128 6.32 9.84 10.10
N ARG A 129 5.78 10.88 10.75
CA ARG A 129 4.65 10.70 11.66
C ARG A 129 3.38 10.76 10.82
N VAL A 130 2.64 9.67 10.77
CA VAL A 130 1.57 9.46 9.80
C VAL A 130 0.21 9.49 10.47
N ASP A 131 -0.69 10.29 9.90
CA ASP A 131 -2.14 10.17 10.07
C ASP A 131 -2.78 9.83 8.72
N ILE A 132 -3.89 9.10 8.77
CA ILE A 132 -4.60 8.65 7.58
C ILE A 132 -6.03 9.15 7.66
N LEU A 133 -6.48 9.83 6.61
CA LEU A 133 -7.86 10.24 6.50
C LEU A 133 -8.77 9.01 6.34
N ALA A 134 -9.72 8.84 7.24
CA ALA A 134 -10.59 7.66 7.31
C ALA A 134 -11.52 7.52 6.10
N HIS A 135 -11.84 8.63 5.46
CA HIS A 135 -12.70 8.67 4.29
C HIS A 135 -11.99 9.27 3.09
N SER A 136 -12.25 8.71 1.91
CA SER A 136 -11.82 9.31 0.66
C SER A 136 -12.54 10.64 0.43
N LEU A 137 -11.81 11.61 -0.09
CA LEU A 137 -12.38 12.90 -0.47
C LEU A 137 -12.79 12.87 -1.94
N ASN A 138 -13.88 13.54 -2.26
CA ASN A 138 -14.30 13.82 -3.65
C ASN A 138 -13.75 15.15 -4.17
N GLN A 139 -13.35 16.03 -3.23
CA GLN A 139 -12.67 17.29 -3.52
C GLN A 139 -11.48 17.43 -2.59
N LEU A 140 -10.31 17.75 -3.14
CA LEU A 140 -9.10 17.98 -2.38
C LEU A 140 -8.81 19.48 -2.32
N ARG A 141 -8.60 19.98 -1.10
CA ARG A 141 -8.25 21.36 -0.82
C ARG A 141 -7.01 21.40 0.08
N PRO A 142 -5.81 21.42 -0.50
CA PRO A 142 -4.55 21.38 0.27
C PRO A 142 -4.41 22.49 1.33
N GLU A 143 -5.02 23.65 1.07
CA GLU A 143 -5.00 24.81 1.98
C GLU A 143 -5.67 24.55 3.34
N LEU A 144 -6.45 23.48 3.47
CA LEU A 144 -7.08 23.10 4.75
C LEU A 144 -6.09 22.45 5.73
N PHE A 145 -4.92 22.05 5.26
CA PHE A 145 -3.93 21.28 6.03
C PHE A 145 -2.54 21.92 5.97
N PRO A 146 -2.39 23.16 6.42
CA PRO A 146 -1.14 23.93 6.22
C PRO A 146 0.06 23.36 7.01
N GLU A 147 -0.21 22.65 8.10
CA GLU A 147 0.83 22.11 9.00
C GLU A 147 1.31 20.69 8.61
N SER A 148 0.74 20.11 7.57
CA SER A 148 1.00 18.72 7.20
C SER A 148 1.58 18.63 5.78
N THR A 149 2.45 17.64 5.57
CA THR A 149 2.77 17.20 4.22
C THR A 149 1.67 16.27 3.74
N LEU A 150 0.99 16.63 2.65
CA LEU A 150 -0.08 15.84 2.09
C LEU A 150 0.48 14.79 1.15
N MET A 151 0.19 13.53 1.42
CA MET A 151 0.51 12.40 0.55
C MET A 151 -0.79 11.87 -0.03
N VAL A 152 -0.98 12.03 -1.33
CA VAL A 152 -2.26 11.81 -1.99
C VAL A 152 -2.20 10.59 -2.90
N TRP A 153 -3.13 9.69 -2.69
CA TRP A 153 -3.45 8.61 -3.63
C TRP A 153 -4.67 9.01 -4.43
N CYS A 154 -4.52 9.12 -5.75
CA CYS A 154 -5.62 9.39 -6.67
C CYS A 154 -6.30 8.08 -7.05
N GLY A 155 -7.63 8.04 -7.04
CA GLY A 155 -8.40 6.86 -7.41
C GLY A 155 -8.22 6.46 -8.87
N GLU A 156 -8.80 5.32 -9.23
CA GLU A 156 -8.69 4.76 -10.57
C GLU A 156 -9.29 5.68 -11.62
N ALA A 157 -8.66 5.73 -12.80
CA ALA A 157 -9.10 6.49 -13.96
C ALA A 157 -9.41 7.97 -13.67
N PRO A 158 -8.47 8.75 -13.11
CA PRO A 158 -8.69 10.17 -12.90
C PRO A 158 -8.91 10.89 -14.24
N CYS A 159 -9.82 11.87 -14.26
CA CYS A 159 -9.99 12.68 -15.45
C CYS A 159 -8.79 13.61 -15.67
N SER A 160 -8.65 14.13 -16.90
CA SER A 160 -7.55 15.01 -17.27
C SER A 160 -7.41 16.23 -16.36
N ALA A 161 -8.53 16.82 -15.94
CA ALA A 161 -8.54 17.94 -15.02
C ALA A 161 -7.95 17.58 -13.66
N GLN A 162 -8.27 16.40 -13.11
CA GLN A 162 -7.71 15.91 -11.86
C GLN A 162 -6.19 15.66 -11.99
N VAL A 163 -5.75 15.02 -13.08
CA VAL A 163 -4.33 14.77 -13.34
C VAL A 163 -3.56 16.08 -13.43
N ASN A 164 -4.08 17.07 -14.16
CA ASN A 164 -3.45 18.38 -14.29
C ASN A 164 -3.36 19.12 -12.94
N GLN A 165 -4.42 19.05 -12.14
CA GLN A 165 -4.45 19.66 -10.83
C GLN A 165 -3.45 19.01 -9.86
N MET A 166 -3.35 17.68 -9.88
CA MET A 166 -2.37 16.92 -9.09
C MET A 166 -0.93 17.31 -9.47
N ARG A 167 -0.63 17.39 -10.76
CA ARG A 167 0.69 17.86 -11.25
C ARG A 167 1.02 19.26 -10.79
N LEU A 168 0.07 20.18 -10.86
CA LEU A 168 0.25 21.55 -10.42
C LEU A 168 0.58 21.63 -8.93
N TRP A 169 -0.18 20.96 -8.09
CA TRP A 169 0.06 20.92 -6.65
C TRP A 169 1.41 20.27 -6.31
N GLU A 170 1.78 19.19 -7.00
CA GLU A 170 3.08 18.54 -6.82
C GLU A 170 4.25 19.46 -7.21
N GLN A 171 4.15 20.16 -8.34
CA GLN A 171 5.14 21.14 -8.79
C GLN A 171 5.27 22.32 -7.81
N GLN A 172 4.19 22.73 -7.17
CA GLN A 172 4.16 23.78 -6.16
C GLN A 172 4.62 23.30 -4.77
N GLY A 173 4.94 22.02 -4.62
CA GLY A 173 5.34 21.44 -3.34
C GLY A 173 4.21 21.30 -2.32
N GLN A 174 2.96 21.38 -2.74
CA GLN A 174 1.78 21.30 -1.87
C GLN A 174 1.39 19.87 -1.52
N ILE A 175 1.71 18.90 -2.40
CA ILE A 175 1.42 17.48 -2.20
C ILE A 175 2.59 16.60 -2.66
N ILE A 176 2.60 15.36 -2.17
CA ILE A 176 3.33 14.24 -2.76
C ILE A 176 2.29 13.31 -3.39
N TRP A 177 2.40 13.06 -4.68
CA TRP A 177 1.49 12.19 -5.41
C TRP A 177 1.98 10.75 -5.35
N LEU A 178 1.35 9.91 -4.52
CA LEU A 178 1.82 8.55 -4.21
C LEU A 178 1.78 7.58 -5.39
N ASN A 179 0.73 7.67 -6.22
CA ASN A 179 0.55 6.78 -7.38
C ASN A 179 0.72 7.48 -8.72
N HIS A 180 1.66 8.38 -8.82
CA HIS A 180 1.94 9.15 -10.04
C HIS A 180 2.17 8.25 -11.27
N ALA A 181 2.94 7.18 -11.11
CA ALA A 181 3.29 6.27 -12.20
C ALA A 181 2.08 5.53 -12.79
N THR A 182 1.07 5.21 -11.97
CA THR A 182 -0.15 4.51 -12.43
C THR A 182 -1.13 5.44 -13.13
N ALA A 183 -1.15 6.71 -12.75
CA ALA A 183 -2.04 7.71 -13.32
C ALA A 183 -1.56 8.25 -14.69
N THR A 184 -0.30 8.08 -15.01
CA THR A 184 0.31 8.56 -16.26
C THR A 184 0.36 7.52 -17.37
N SER A 185 0.00 6.27 -17.10
CA SER A 185 -0.13 5.26 -18.16
C SER A 185 -1.31 5.63 -19.05
N PRO A 186 -1.08 5.99 -20.32
CA PRO A 186 -2.19 6.18 -21.24
C PRO A 186 -2.90 4.84 -21.38
N GLY A 187 -4.18 4.81 -21.10
CA GLY A 187 -5.01 3.68 -21.44
C GLY A 187 -4.75 3.35 -22.90
N GLY A 188 -4.23 2.16 -23.17
CA GLY A 188 -4.02 1.69 -24.52
C GLY A 188 -5.37 1.68 -25.22
N GLY A 189 -5.64 2.71 -25.98
CA GLY A 189 -6.73 2.72 -26.95
C GLY A 189 -6.26 1.87 -28.13
N ALA A 190 -6.90 0.74 -28.30
CA ALA A 190 -6.93 0.08 -29.58
C ALA A 190 -8.18 0.54 -30.32
#